data_3df5a038da94955ddcfaffb5f4683f4f
#
_entry.id   3df5a038da94955ddcfaffb5f4683f4f
#
_cell.length_a   1.000
_cell.length_b   1.000
_cell.length_c   1.000
_cell.angle_alpha   90.00
_cell.angle_beta   90.00
_cell.angle_gamma   90.00
#
_symmetry.space_group_name_H-M   'P 1'
#
loop_
_entity.id
_entity.type
_entity.pdbx_description
1 polymer ?
#
loop_
_entity_poly.entity_id
_entity_poly.type
_entity_poly.pdbx_seq_one_letter_code
_entity_poly.pdbx_strand_id
1 'polypeptide(L)'
;MLLRKVAPIMVGFSMALWTNTSLNPNKSARTKVTNTQKTLSLSSFQSEYLMEWHQVEMDYSQFSLLGKHNSNEVGGYETRTGHSVFGIPIGSNRIDVKRKYGLPLRDIHYQNTSYLLNYNDCEGNTTHGTYLIDGHYVTFFYDLHKKNIVRSIIWINAKTELSKRGYYSKPSYELRTGLEDLMVDLINHERAIEGLQPLIYDKGCNPIARQHSSNMITHQFFSHEDHKGNHSNDRLTAGGVNHYWYGENIAHGQPNSIFAHEALMNSKGHRINILRKEFTHIFVGVCFKDNGAPYYTVNFYSK
;
A
#
# COMPACT_ATOMS: atom_id res chain seq x y z
N MET A 1 0.70 22.17 -28.33
CA MET A 1 1.90 21.60 -27.72
C MET A 1 1.44 20.69 -26.59
N LEU A 2 1.59 19.39 -26.72
CA LEU A 2 1.09 18.42 -25.72
C LEU A 2 2.05 18.45 -24.51
N LEU A 3 1.58 18.85 -23.35
CA LEU A 3 2.36 18.80 -22.12
C LEU A 3 2.49 17.33 -21.67
N ARG A 4 3.69 16.77 -21.78
CA ARG A 4 3.99 15.43 -21.23
C ARG A 4 4.40 15.57 -19.78
N LYS A 5 3.59 15.03 -18.86
CA LYS A 5 3.95 14.88 -17.45
C LYS A 5 4.29 13.42 -17.20
N VAL A 6 5.50 13.15 -16.73
CA VAL A 6 5.87 11.82 -16.22
C VAL A 6 5.27 11.70 -14.83
N ALA A 7 4.47 10.67 -14.59
CA ALA A 7 4.08 10.34 -13.23
C ALA A 7 5.36 10.05 -12.44
N PRO A 8 5.64 10.77 -11.35
CA PRO A 8 6.87 10.57 -10.59
C PRO A 8 6.76 9.27 -9.81
N ILE A 9 7.22 8.17 -10.41
CA ILE A 9 7.42 6.93 -9.68
C ILE A 9 8.90 6.89 -9.33
N MET A 10 9.24 7.41 -8.16
CA MET A 10 10.47 7.07 -7.50
C MET A 10 10.18 6.01 -6.45
N VAL A 11 10.42 4.75 -6.78
CA VAL A 11 10.59 3.70 -5.79
C VAL A 11 11.98 3.93 -5.22
N GLY A 12 12.05 4.64 -4.11
CA GLY A 12 13.30 4.77 -3.36
C GLY A 12 13.63 3.42 -2.75
N PHE A 13 14.82 2.89 -3.06
CA PHE A 13 15.39 1.78 -2.32
C PHE A 13 15.74 2.24 -0.92
N SER A 14 15.14 1.61 0.07
CA SER A 14 15.77 1.54 1.36
C SER A 14 15.84 0.06 1.74
N MET A 15 17.05 -0.41 2.02
CA MET A 15 17.24 -1.73 2.61
C MET A 15 16.46 -1.82 3.92
N ALA A 16 15.69 -2.89 4.09
CA ALA A 16 15.11 -3.20 5.40
C ALA A 16 16.25 -3.39 6.39
N LEU A 17 16.35 -2.51 7.39
CA LEU A 17 17.35 -2.65 8.45
C LEU A 17 16.99 -3.84 9.34
N TRP A 18 17.89 -4.81 9.36
CA TRP A 18 17.86 -5.96 10.26
C TRP A 18 18.73 -5.63 11.46
N THR A 19 18.14 -5.49 12.63
CA THR A 19 18.89 -5.53 13.87
C THR A 19 18.32 -6.59 14.78
N ASN A 20 19.10 -7.64 15.00
CA ASN A 20 18.86 -8.62 16.03
C ASN A 20 19.47 -8.13 17.33
N THR A 21 18.67 -7.80 18.31
CA THR A 21 19.13 -7.83 19.69
C THR A 21 18.95 -9.25 20.20
N SER A 22 20.05 -9.95 20.40
CA SER A 22 20.08 -11.27 21.01
C SER A 22 19.53 -11.20 22.43
N LEU A 23 18.39 -11.81 22.69
CA LEU A 23 17.83 -11.96 24.02
C LEU A 23 17.54 -13.41 24.34
N ASN A 24 17.95 -13.76 25.53
CA ASN A 24 17.88 -14.98 26.29
C ASN A 24 16.63 -15.84 26.01
N PRO A 25 16.78 -17.14 25.67
CA PRO A 25 15.66 -18.04 25.44
C PRO A 25 15.24 -18.72 26.74
N ASN A 26 14.46 -18.05 27.58
CA ASN A 26 13.73 -18.72 28.64
C ASN A 26 12.53 -17.90 29.10
N LYS A 27 11.38 -18.16 28.49
CA LYS A 27 10.07 -18.27 29.14
C LYS A 27 8.99 -18.59 28.09
N SER A 28 8.69 -19.88 28.00
CA SER A 28 7.47 -20.37 27.37
C SER A 28 6.28 -20.01 28.25
N ALA A 29 5.46 -19.06 27.82
CA ALA A 29 4.11 -18.89 28.31
C ALA A 29 3.17 -19.04 27.11
N ARG A 30 2.56 -20.21 26.98
CA ARG A 30 1.41 -20.43 26.11
C ARG A 30 0.22 -19.63 26.62
N THR A 31 -0.01 -18.46 26.09
CA THR A 31 -1.26 -17.72 26.28
C THR A 31 -2.25 -18.18 25.21
N LYS A 32 -3.36 -18.76 25.63
CA LYS A 32 -4.52 -19.00 24.75
C LYS A 32 -4.99 -17.65 24.22
N VAL A 33 -4.79 -17.40 22.94
CA VAL A 33 -5.35 -16.24 22.26
C VAL A 33 -6.83 -16.51 22.04
N THR A 34 -7.66 -15.84 22.80
CA THR A 34 -9.09 -15.71 22.53
C THR A 34 -9.26 -14.94 21.24
N ASN A 35 -9.92 -15.56 20.27
CA ASN A 35 -10.25 -15.01 18.96
C ASN A 35 -11.24 -13.84 19.13
N THR A 36 -10.73 -12.64 19.38
CA THR A 36 -11.52 -11.41 19.24
C THR A 36 -11.47 -11.04 17.77
N GLN A 37 -12.50 -11.42 17.03
CA GLN A 37 -12.77 -10.87 15.70
C GLN A 37 -12.81 -9.34 15.81
N LYS A 38 -11.73 -8.69 15.40
CA LYS A 38 -11.68 -7.24 15.36
C LYS A 38 -12.48 -6.82 14.12
N THR A 39 -13.56 -6.14 14.35
CA THR A 39 -14.37 -5.52 13.30
C THR A 39 -13.47 -4.58 12.51
N LEU A 40 -13.26 -4.88 11.24
CA LEU A 40 -12.60 -3.98 10.30
C LEU A 40 -13.49 -2.73 10.18
N SER A 41 -12.97 -1.59 10.49
CA SER A 41 -13.64 -0.32 10.24
C SER A 41 -12.76 0.50 9.29
N LEU A 42 -12.97 0.32 8.00
CA LEU A 42 -12.40 1.24 7.02
C LEU A 42 -13.14 2.57 7.17
N SER A 43 -12.45 3.62 7.59
CA SER A 43 -13.02 4.95 7.52
C SER A 43 -13.15 5.32 6.05
N SER A 44 -14.36 5.67 5.60
CA SER A 44 -14.57 6.16 4.24
C SER A 44 -13.75 7.44 4.03
N PHE A 45 -13.08 7.56 2.90
CA PHE A 45 -12.31 8.75 2.54
C PHE A 45 -12.38 9.00 1.04
N GLN A 46 -12.23 10.26 0.65
CA GLN A 46 -12.13 10.60 -0.75
C GLN A 46 -10.73 10.33 -1.29
N SER A 47 -10.66 9.50 -2.33
CA SER A 47 -9.44 9.25 -3.08
C SER A 47 -9.17 10.36 -4.10
N GLU A 48 -8.04 10.26 -4.79
CA GLU A 48 -7.70 11.11 -5.95
C GLU A 48 -8.73 11.02 -7.09
N TYR A 49 -9.57 10.01 -7.04
CA TYR A 49 -10.67 9.78 -8.00
C TYR A 49 -11.97 10.49 -7.62
N LEU A 50 -11.99 11.29 -6.54
CA LEU A 50 -13.20 11.93 -6.00
C LEU A 50 -14.31 10.90 -5.68
N MET A 51 -13.93 9.71 -5.28
CA MET A 51 -14.81 8.63 -4.83
C MET A 51 -14.45 8.20 -3.41
N GLU A 52 -15.36 7.47 -2.78
CA GLU A 52 -15.14 6.87 -1.47
C GLU A 52 -14.92 5.36 -1.61
N TRP A 53 -13.91 4.84 -0.93
CA TRP A 53 -13.72 3.41 -0.78
C TRP A 53 -14.62 2.85 0.31
N HIS A 54 -15.25 1.72 0.05
CA HIS A 54 -16.05 0.94 0.99
C HIS A 54 -15.56 -0.50 0.97
N GLN A 55 -15.27 -1.05 2.14
CA GLN A 55 -14.92 -2.46 2.24
C GLN A 55 -16.17 -3.32 2.04
N VAL A 56 -16.02 -4.41 1.25
CA VAL A 56 -17.13 -5.32 0.91
C VAL A 56 -17.29 -6.41 1.96
N GLU A 57 -16.17 -6.99 2.42
CA GLU A 57 -16.14 -8.11 3.37
C GLU A 57 -15.43 -7.71 4.66
N MET A 58 -15.87 -8.29 5.76
CA MET A 58 -15.35 -8.02 7.12
C MET A 58 -14.22 -8.97 7.55
N ASP A 59 -13.71 -9.80 6.62
CA ASP A 59 -12.66 -10.79 6.88
C ASP A 59 -11.41 -10.45 6.07
N TYR A 60 -10.27 -10.40 6.74
CA TYR A 60 -8.98 -10.17 6.07
C TYR A 60 -8.65 -11.22 5.00
N SER A 61 -9.14 -12.46 5.11
CA SER A 61 -8.92 -13.48 4.08
C SER A 61 -9.71 -13.22 2.78
N GLN A 62 -10.72 -12.34 2.83
CA GLN A 62 -11.67 -12.03 1.76
C GLN A 62 -11.72 -10.52 1.47
N PHE A 63 -10.57 -9.87 1.42
CA PHE A 63 -10.50 -8.42 1.29
C PHE A 63 -10.84 -7.94 -0.13
N SER A 64 -11.79 -7.02 -0.24
CA SER A 64 -12.08 -6.28 -1.48
C SER A 64 -12.69 -4.93 -1.16
N LEU A 65 -12.55 -3.98 -2.09
CA LEU A 65 -13.09 -2.62 -1.95
C LEU A 65 -14.01 -2.29 -3.11
N LEU A 66 -15.04 -1.52 -2.81
CA LEU A 66 -15.93 -0.91 -3.78
C LEU A 66 -15.78 0.61 -3.74
N GLY A 67 -15.47 1.21 -4.87
CA GLY A 67 -15.35 2.66 -5.03
C GLY A 67 -16.70 3.28 -5.42
N LYS A 68 -17.20 4.23 -4.63
CA LYS A 68 -18.48 4.89 -4.88
C LYS A 68 -18.33 6.39 -5.04
N HIS A 69 -19.07 6.96 -5.99
CA HIS A 69 -19.27 8.38 -6.16
C HIS A 69 -20.77 8.67 -6.24
N ASN A 70 -21.31 9.47 -5.32
CA ASN A 70 -22.75 9.73 -5.24
C ASN A 70 -23.61 8.45 -5.29
N SER A 71 -23.27 7.46 -4.48
CA SER A 71 -23.90 6.13 -4.41
C SER A 71 -23.76 5.24 -5.66
N ASN A 72 -23.18 5.71 -6.74
CA ASN A 72 -22.87 4.89 -7.91
C ASN A 72 -21.52 4.21 -7.76
N GLU A 73 -21.44 2.95 -8.19
CA GLU A 73 -20.19 2.24 -8.31
C GLU A 73 -19.37 2.80 -9.48
N VAL A 74 -18.16 3.26 -9.17
CA VAL A 74 -17.25 3.87 -10.16
C VAL A 74 -15.87 3.24 -10.18
N GLY A 75 -15.64 2.22 -9.34
CA GLY A 75 -14.40 1.49 -9.29
C GLY A 75 -14.41 0.40 -8.23
N GLY A 76 -13.33 -0.34 -8.13
CA GLY A 76 -13.16 -1.37 -7.11
C GLY A 76 -11.73 -1.89 -7.05
N TYR A 77 -11.47 -2.68 -6.01
CA TYR A 77 -10.21 -3.37 -5.80
C TYR A 77 -10.49 -4.80 -5.34
N GLU A 78 -9.95 -5.79 -6.04
CA GLU A 78 -10.18 -7.22 -5.81
C GLU A 78 -8.87 -7.94 -5.54
N THR A 79 -8.85 -8.77 -4.50
CA THR A 79 -7.69 -9.57 -4.09
C THR A 79 -8.02 -11.05 -3.90
N ARG A 80 -9.30 -11.41 -3.85
CA ARG A 80 -9.76 -12.77 -3.51
C ARG A 80 -9.38 -13.78 -4.59
N THR A 81 -8.56 -14.75 -4.24
CA THR A 81 -8.07 -15.78 -5.17
C THR A 81 -9.23 -16.50 -5.88
N GLY A 82 -9.11 -16.63 -7.19
CA GLY A 82 -10.12 -17.26 -8.05
C GLY A 82 -11.27 -16.35 -8.48
N HIS A 83 -11.49 -15.20 -7.81
CA HIS A 83 -12.46 -14.21 -8.27
C HIS A 83 -11.99 -13.59 -9.58
N SER A 84 -12.90 -13.48 -10.52
CA SER A 84 -12.62 -12.97 -11.87
C SER A 84 -13.14 -11.56 -12.05
N VAL A 85 -12.25 -10.64 -12.40
CA VAL A 85 -12.58 -9.26 -12.77
C VAL A 85 -12.16 -9.04 -14.21
N PHE A 86 -13.06 -8.54 -15.05
CA PHE A 86 -12.85 -8.41 -16.50
C PHE A 86 -12.36 -9.72 -17.15
N GLY A 87 -12.83 -10.89 -16.63
CA GLY A 87 -12.50 -12.21 -17.16
C GLY A 87 -11.02 -12.62 -16.99
N ILE A 88 -10.35 -12.06 -16.00
CA ILE A 88 -9.04 -12.47 -15.49
C ILE A 88 -9.21 -12.86 -14.03
N PRO A 89 -9.09 -14.14 -13.66
CA PRO A 89 -9.08 -14.56 -12.27
C PRO A 89 -7.85 -14.07 -11.51
N ILE A 90 -8.02 -13.68 -10.25
CA ILE A 90 -6.89 -13.49 -9.32
C ILE A 90 -6.14 -14.83 -9.19
N GLY A 91 -4.81 -14.80 -9.34
CA GLY A 91 -3.95 -15.97 -9.42
C GLY A 91 -3.57 -16.37 -10.85
N SER A 92 -4.20 -15.80 -11.89
CA SER A 92 -3.79 -16.01 -13.30
C SER A 92 -2.38 -15.47 -13.53
N ASN A 93 -1.69 -16.01 -14.55
CA ASN A 93 -0.37 -15.48 -14.88
C ASN A 93 -0.46 -14.18 -15.69
N ARG A 94 0.54 -13.31 -15.57
CA ARG A 94 0.69 -12.10 -16.39
C ARG A 94 0.57 -12.38 -17.90
N ILE A 95 1.02 -13.55 -18.34
CA ILE A 95 0.92 -13.96 -19.76
C ILE A 95 -0.54 -14.07 -20.21
N ASP A 96 -1.45 -14.49 -19.34
CA ASP A 96 -2.87 -14.62 -19.65
C ASP A 96 -3.51 -13.25 -19.85
N VAL A 97 -3.13 -12.25 -19.04
CA VAL A 97 -3.53 -10.85 -19.23
C VAL A 97 -3.04 -10.33 -20.58
N LYS A 98 -1.75 -10.54 -20.89
CA LYS A 98 -1.18 -10.12 -22.18
C LYS A 98 -1.83 -10.84 -23.37
N ARG A 99 -2.15 -12.13 -23.25
CA ARG A 99 -2.83 -12.90 -24.30
C ARG A 99 -4.23 -12.36 -24.57
N LYS A 100 -4.94 -11.94 -23.51
CA LYS A 100 -6.31 -11.44 -23.62
C LYS A 100 -6.39 -10.00 -24.09
N TYR A 101 -5.54 -9.12 -23.56
CA TYR A 101 -5.65 -7.66 -23.73
C TYR A 101 -4.47 -7.00 -24.47
N GLY A 102 -3.45 -7.77 -24.85
CA GLY A 102 -2.27 -7.25 -25.56
C GLY A 102 -1.31 -6.54 -24.61
N LEU A 103 -0.77 -5.41 -25.07
CA LEU A 103 0.15 -4.58 -24.28
C LEU A 103 -0.63 -3.57 -23.43
N PRO A 104 -0.13 -3.24 -22.23
CA PRO A 104 -0.73 -2.20 -21.42
C PRO A 104 -0.61 -0.83 -22.08
N LEU A 105 -1.45 0.11 -21.67
CA LEU A 105 -1.43 1.49 -22.12
C LEU A 105 -0.06 2.12 -21.85
N ARG A 106 0.41 2.98 -22.73
CA ARG A 106 1.64 3.73 -22.52
C ARG A 106 1.42 5.01 -21.71
N ASP A 107 0.22 5.55 -21.82
CA ASP A 107 -0.18 6.79 -21.18
C ASP A 107 -1.70 6.90 -21.07
N ILE A 108 -2.15 7.83 -20.25
CA ILE A 108 -3.55 8.26 -20.15
C ILE A 108 -3.61 9.71 -20.63
N HIS A 109 -4.47 9.96 -21.63
CA HIS A 109 -4.68 11.29 -22.16
C HIS A 109 -5.87 11.97 -21.48
N TYR A 110 -5.64 13.19 -20.99
CA TYR A 110 -6.71 14.05 -20.49
C TYR A 110 -6.52 15.46 -21.02
N GLN A 111 -7.45 15.95 -21.81
CA GLN A 111 -7.37 17.26 -22.49
C GLN A 111 -6.03 17.40 -23.22
N ASN A 112 -5.22 18.41 -22.85
CA ASN A 112 -3.91 18.68 -23.45
C ASN A 112 -2.74 18.06 -22.65
N THR A 113 -3.01 17.14 -21.72
CA THR A 113 -2.00 16.49 -20.88
C THR A 113 -1.98 14.99 -21.12
N SER A 114 -0.78 14.43 -21.30
CA SER A 114 -0.55 12.99 -21.34
C SER A 114 0.21 12.57 -20.09
N TYR A 115 -0.35 11.63 -19.34
CA TYR A 115 0.27 11.03 -18.16
C TYR A 115 0.94 9.72 -18.58
N LEU A 116 2.27 9.72 -18.65
CA LEU A 116 3.04 8.50 -18.93
C LEU A 116 2.91 7.51 -17.78
N LEU A 117 2.63 6.26 -18.10
CA LEU A 117 2.53 5.17 -17.14
C LEU A 117 3.86 4.42 -17.08
N ASN A 118 4.40 4.26 -15.88
CA ASN A 118 5.57 3.43 -15.62
C ASN A 118 5.15 2.20 -14.84
N TYR A 119 5.46 1.04 -15.36
CA TYR A 119 5.06 -0.26 -14.83
C TYR A 119 6.19 -1.04 -14.16
N ASN A 120 7.40 -0.50 -14.23
CA ASN A 120 8.58 -1.19 -13.75
C ASN A 120 9.02 -0.66 -12.38
N ASP A 121 9.55 -1.57 -11.58
CA ASP A 121 10.35 -1.20 -10.41
C ASP A 121 11.72 -0.65 -10.84
N CYS A 122 12.56 -0.34 -9.88
CA CYS A 122 13.89 0.21 -10.13
C CYS A 122 14.90 -0.82 -10.70
N GLU A 123 14.59 -2.12 -10.61
CA GLU A 123 15.36 -3.20 -11.22
C GLU A 123 14.89 -3.49 -12.66
N GLY A 124 13.86 -2.78 -13.13
CA GLY A 124 13.27 -2.96 -14.46
C GLY A 124 12.25 -4.09 -14.54
N ASN A 125 11.82 -4.67 -13.41
CA ASN A 125 10.80 -5.70 -13.40
C ASN A 125 9.41 -5.10 -13.54
N THR A 126 8.58 -5.65 -14.42
CA THR A 126 7.19 -5.20 -14.60
C THR A 126 6.32 -5.65 -13.42
N THR A 127 5.88 -4.71 -12.60
CA THR A 127 5.10 -4.94 -11.38
C THR A 127 3.59 -4.87 -11.59
N HIS A 128 3.13 -4.20 -12.65
CA HIS A 128 1.70 -4.04 -12.97
C HIS A 128 1.51 -3.65 -14.44
N GLY A 129 0.27 -3.54 -14.88
CA GLY A 129 -0.09 -3.03 -16.20
C GLY A 129 -1.52 -2.51 -16.21
N THR A 130 -1.73 -1.34 -16.80
CA THR A 130 -3.04 -0.69 -16.92
C THR A 130 -3.58 -0.79 -18.34
N TYR A 131 -4.86 -1.09 -18.46
CA TYR A 131 -5.59 -1.31 -19.70
C TYR A 131 -6.89 -0.51 -19.69
N LEU A 132 -7.40 -0.14 -20.86
CA LEU A 132 -8.75 0.39 -21.00
C LEU A 132 -9.67 -0.76 -21.45
N ILE A 133 -10.54 -1.22 -20.56
CA ILE A 133 -11.42 -2.36 -20.76
C ILE A 133 -12.85 -1.96 -20.38
N ASP A 134 -13.80 -2.12 -21.29
CA ASP A 134 -15.23 -1.87 -21.06
C ASP A 134 -15.50 -0.54 -20.33
N GLY A 135 -14.81 0.53 -20.76
CA GLY A 135 -14.97 1.86 -20.20
C GLY A 135 -14.32 2.07 -18.83
N HIS A 136 -13.43 1.18 -18.39
CA HIS A 136 -12.67 1.29 -17.15
C HIS A 136 -11.16 1.24 -17.41
N TYR A 137 -10.41 2.04 -16.68
CA TYR A 137 -8.98 1.83 -16.53
C TYR A 137 -8.75 0.74 -15.49
N VAL A 138 -8.25 -0.40 -15.95
CA VAL A 138 -8.05 -1.62 -15.16
C VAL A 138 -6.57 -1.86 -15.00
N THR A 139 -6.08 -1.90 -13.76
CA THR A 139 -4.68 -2.20 -13.44
C THR A 139 -4.58 -3.57 -12.79
N PHE A 140 -3.82 -4.46 -13.41
CA PHE A 140 -3.45 -5.77 -12.88
C PHE A 140 -2.10 -5.66 -12.19
N PHE A 141 -2.02 -5.96 -10.89
CA PHE A 141 -0.77 -6.03 -10.13
C PHE A 141 -0.23 -7.46 -10.15
N TYR A 142 1.09 -7.60 -10.35
CA TYR A 142 1.77 -8.88 -10.47
C TYR A 142 2.66 -9.16 -9.26
N ASP A 143 2.59 -10.38 -8.70
CA ASP A 143 3.49 -10.83 -7.65
C ASP A 143 4.78 -11.36 -8.25
N LEU A 144 5.86 -10.58 -8.18
CA LEU A 144 7.18 -10.96 -8.70
C LEU A 144 7.77 -12.18 -7.96
N HIS A 145 7.36 -12.42 -6.72
CA HIS A 145 7.82 -13.54 -5.90
C HIS A 145 7.02 -14.84 -6.11
N LYS A 146 5.84 -14.72 -6.76
CA LYS A 146 4.96 -15.86 -7.07
C LYS A 146 4.76 -16.02 -8.59
N LYS A 147 5.86 -16.05 -9.36
CA LYS A 147 5.89 -16.29 -10.81
C LYS A 147 5.03 -15.32 -11.63
N ASN A 148 4.95 -14.06 -11.22
CA ASN A 148 4.17 -13.01 -11.87
C ASN A 148 2.67 -13.34 -12.00
N ILE A 149 2.08 -13.98 -11.00
CA ILE A 149 0.62 -14.11 -10.94
C ILE A 149 -0.03 -12.75 -10.68
N VAL A 150 -1.25 -12.58 -11.15
CA VAL A 150 -2.11 -11.45 -10.81
C VAL A 150 -2.48 -11.57 -9.33
N ARG A 151 -1.94 -10.67 -8.50
CA ARG A 151 -2.20 -10.63 -7.07
C ARG A 151 -3.50 -9.92 -6.77
N SER A 152 -3.70 -8.79 -7.43
CA SER A 152 -4.85 -7.92 -7.24
C SER A 152 -5.19 -7.16 -8.51
N ILE A 153 -6.40 -6.64 -8.56
CA ILE A 153 -6.90 -5.85 -9.69
C ILE A 153 -7.61 -4.61 -9.12
N ILE A 154 -7.21 -3.42 -9.57
CA ILE A 154 -7.97 -2.18 -9.36
C ILE A 154 -8.60 -1.75 -10.68
N TRP A 155 -9.83 -1.27 -10.64
CA TRP A 155 -10.49 -0.68 -11.80
C TRP A 155 -11.18 0.62 -11.43
N ILE A 156 -11.12 1.58 -12.32
CA ILE A 156 -11.74 2.90 -12.16
C ILE A 156 -12.48 3.23 -13.45
N ASN A 157 -13.73 3.65 -13.34
CA ASN A 157 -14.51 4.11 -14.48
C ASN A 157 -13.76 5.23 -15.22
N ALA A 158 -13.72 5.18 -16.56
CA ALA A 158 -12.94 6.11 -17.35
C ALA A 158 -13.31 7.59 -17.13
N LYS A 159 -14.59 7.89 -16.93
CA LYS A 159 -15.04 9.26 -16.64
C LYS A 159 -14.49 9.72 -15.29
N THR A 160 -14.49 8.84 -14.28
CA THR A 160 -13.94 9.10 -12.95
C THR A 160 -12.43 9.29 -13.00
N GLU A 161 -11.71 8.41 -13.70
CA GLU A 161 -10.26 8.57 -13.91
C GLU A 161 -9.92 9.91 -14.56
N LEU A 162 -10.63 10.27 -15.63
CA LEU A 162 -10.41 11.50 -16.39
C LEU A 162 -10.90 12.77 -15.67
N SER A 163 -11.69 12.63 -14.61
CA SER A 163 -12.14 13.78 -13.79
C SER A 163 -11.17 14.20 -12.70
N LYS A 164 -10.08 13.45 -12.51
CA LYS A 164 -9.03 13.81 -11.55
C LYS A 164 -8.48 15.21 -11.82
N ARG A 165 -8.32 15.99 -10.75
CA ARG A 165 -7.74 17.34 -10.82
C ARG A 165 -6.21 17.34 -10.74
N GLY A 166 -5.59 16.17 -10.56
CA GLY A 166 -4.15 15.98 -10.47
C GLY A 166 -3.79 14.51 -10.33
N TYR A 167 -2.49 14.20 -10.27
CA TYR A 167 -2.02 12.83 -10.04
C TYR A 167 -2.25 12.38 -8.59
N TYR A 168 -2.09 13.30 -7.65
CA TYR A 168 -2.36 13.07 -6.23
C TYR A 168 -3.63 13.79 -5.78
N SER A 169 -4.27 13.29 -4.73
CA SER A 169 -5.37 13.95 -4.06
C SER A 169 -4.91 15.21 -3.32
N LYS A 170 -5.83 16.15 -3.11
CA LYS A 170 -5.59 17.26 -2.20
C LYS A 170 -5.45 16.72 -0.77
N PRO A 171 -4.38 17.07 -0.03
CA PRO A 171 -4.19 16.65 1.35
C PRO A 171 -5.34 17.08 2.26
N SER A 172 -5.80 16.14 3.10
CA SER A 172 -6.74 16.41 4.18
C SER A 172 -6.48 15.48 5.37
N TYR A 173 -7.11 15.75 6.50
CA TYR A 173 -7.05 14.87 7.66
C TYR A 173 -7.71 13.52 7.36
N GLU A 174 -8.88 13.53 6.71
CA GLU A 174 -9.65 12.35 6.34
C GLU A 174 -8.88 11.47 5.36
N LEU A 175 -8.29 12.08 4.31
CA LEU A 175 -7.44 11.36 3.36
C LEU A 175 -6.25 10.69 4.08
N ARG A 176 -5.55 11.42 4.94
CA ARG A 176 -4.41 10.85 5.70
C ARG A 176 -4.84 9.65 6.52
N THR A 177 -5.89 9.80 7.32
CA THR A 177 -6.38 8.73 8.19
C THR A 177 -6.85 7.52 7.37
N GLY A 178 -7.58 7.76 6.28
CA GLY A 178 -8.01 6.69 5.37
C GLY A 178 -6.85 5.94 4.73
N LEU A 179 -5.79 6.64 4.31
CA LEU A 179 -4.59 6.01 3.75
C LEU A 179 -3.83 5.18 4.80
N GLU A 180 -3.75 5.65 6.05
CA GLU A 180 -3.14 4.91 7.16
C GLU A 180 -3.95 3.65 7.50
N ASP A 181 -5.26 3.78 7.66
CA ASP A 181 -6.15 2.66 7.97
C ASP A 181 -6.13 1.61 6.84
N LEU A 182 -6.23 2.05 5.57
CA LEU A 182 -6.17 1.17 4.41
C LEU A 182 -4.82 0.42 4.30
N MET A 183 -3.70 1.07 4.60
CA MET A 183 -2.39 0.40 4.59
C MET A 183 -2.33 -0.75 5.62
N VAL A 184 -2.89 -0.55 6.80
CA VAL A 184 -2.98 -1.61 7.82
C VAL A 184 -3.85 -2.78 7.36
N ASP A 185 -5.00 -2.48 6.76
CA ASP A 185 -5.93 -3.51 6.27
C ASP A 185 -5.32 -4.35 5.14
N LEU A 186 -4.62 -3.70 4.19
CA LEU A 186 -3.91 -4.38 3.10
C LEU A 186 -2.80 -5.29 3.64
N ILE A 187 -2.01 -4.82 4.61
CA ILE A 187 -0.95 -5.63 5.24
C ILE A 187 -1.56 -6.81 6.01
N ASN A 188 -2.63 -6.60 6.75
CA ASN A 188 -3.30 -7.67 7.49
C ASN A 188 -3.99 -8.67 6.56
N HIS A 189 -4.50 -8.23 5.40
CA HIS A 189 -4.96 -9.12 4.35
C HIS A 189 -3.84 -10.05 3.86
N GLU A 190 -2.68 -9.51 3.48
CA GLU A 190 -1.54 -10.32 3.02
C GLU A 190 -1.09 -11.32 4.09
N ARG A 191 -1.06 -10.90 5.34
CA ARG A 191 -0.73 -11.81 6.46
C ARG A 191 -1.76 -12.93 6.61
N ALA A 192 -3.04 -12.62 6.51
CA ALA A 192 -4.11 -13.61 6.63
C ALA A 192 -4.06 -14.67 5.52
N ILE A 193 -3.86 -14.27 4.27
CA ILE A 193 -3.75 -15.24 3.15
C ILE A 193 -2.47 -16.08 3.20
N GLU A 194 -1.42 -15.59 3.88
CA GLU A 194 -0.18 -16.35 4.15
C GLU A 194 -0.26 -17.15 5.48
N GLY A 195 -1.44 -17.24 6.10
CA GLY A 195 -1.67 -18.01 7.33
C GLY A 195 -1.06 -17.41 8.59
N LEU A 196 -0.72 -16.12 8.57
CA LEU A 196 -0.17 -15.38 9.70
C LEU A 196 -1.27 -14.64 10.46
N GLN A 197 -1.05 -14.44 11.76
CA GLN A 197 -1.97 -13.60 12.55
C GLN A 197 -1.95 -12.15 12.08
N PRO A 198 -3.11 -11.49 11.91
CA PRO A 198 -3.18 -10.07 11.70
C PRO A 198 -2.49 -9.31 12.84
N LEU A 199 -1.86 -8.19 12.49
CA LEU A 199 -1.21 -7.30 13.46
C LEU A 199 -2.25 -6.43 14.16
N ILE A 200 -2.01 -6.17 15.44
CA ILE A 200 -2.81 -5.23 16.23
C ILE A 200 -2.45 -3.81 15.79
N TYR A 201 -3.43 -3.04 15.32
CA TYR A 201 -3.22 -1.66 14.94
C TYR A 201 -3.10 -0.77 16.18
N ASP A 202 -1.89 -0.27 16.46
CA ASP A 202 -1.63 0.69 17.54
C ASP A 202 -1.76 2.13 17.01
N LYS A 203 -2.99 2.56 16.79
CA LYS A 203 -3.31 3.88 16.20
C LYS A 203 -2.78 5.05 17.05
N GLY A 204 -2.60 4.84 18.36
CA GLY A 204 -2.01 5.84 19.26
C GLY A 204 -0.55 6.17 18.93
N CYS A 205 0.17 5.24 18.29
CA CYS A 205 1.55 5.42 17.87
C CYS A 205 1.73 6.03 16.48
N ASN A 206 0.65 6.24 15.69
CA ASN A 206 0.73 6.88 14.37
C ASN A 206 1.51 8.21 14.36
N PRO A 207 1.44 9.09 15.39
CA PRO A 207 2.22 10.33 15.42
C PRO A 207 3.74 10.10 15.29
N ILE A 208 4.29 9.00 15.81
CA ILE A 208 5.72 8.67 15.70
C ILE A 208 6.09 8.42 14.23
N ALA A 209 5.30 7.62 13.52
CA ALA A 209 5.50 7.35 12.11
C ALA A 209 5.27 8.59 11.24
N ARG A 210 4.23 9.40 11.54
CA ARG A 210 3.97 10.67 10.85
C ARG A 210 5.14 11.64 10.99
N GLN A 211 5.78 11.69 12.16
CA GLN A 211 6.94 12.54 12.38
C GLN A 211 8.09 12.16 11.44
N HIS A 212 8.35 10.86 11.22
CA HIS A 212 9.39 10.44 10.29
C HIS A 212 9.01 10.73 8.84
N SER A 213 7.75 10.47 8.43
CA SER A 213 7.26 10.84 7.09
C SER A 213 7.38 12.35 6.84
N SER A 214 7.04 13.19 7.83
CA SER A 214 7.23 14.64 7.76
C SER A 214 8.70 15.04 7.70
N ASN A 215 9.56 14.34 8.46
CA ASN A 215 11.00 14.57 8.47
C ASN A 215 11.64 14.33 7.10
N MET A 216 11.28 13.22 6.44
CA MET A 216 11.72 12.92 5.08
C MET A 216 11.33 14.03 4.09
N ILE A 217 10.11 14.57 4.20
CA ILE A 217 9.63 15.66 3.34
C ILE A 217 10.40 16.95 3.62
N THR A 218 10.47 17.36 4.88
CA THR A 218 11.05 18.65 5.31
C THR A 218 12.53 18.76 4.98
N HIS A 219 13.27 17.67 5.20
CA HIS A 219 14.74 17.63 4.97
C HIS A 219 15.12 17.02 3.62
N GLN A 220 14.14 16.72 2.75
CA GLN A 220 14.33 16.26 1.35
C GLN A 220 15.22 15.00 1.24
N PHE A 221 15.00 14.02 2.11
CA PHE A 221 15.66 12.72 2.03
C PHE A 221 14.63 11.58 1.98
N PHE A 222 15.11 10.36 1.70
CA PHE A 222 14.31 9.14 1.79
C PHE A 222 15.19 8.02 2.37
N SER A 223 15.08 7.79 3.67
CA SER A 223 15.92 6.86 4.42
C SER A 223 15.21 6.41 5.70
N HIS A 224 15.61 5.26 6.23
CA HIS A 224 15.24 4.79 7.58
C HIS A 224 15.92 5.57 8.69
N GLU A 225 17.06 6.17 8.41
CA GLU A 225 17.76 7.09 9.30
C GLU A 225 17.21 8.51 9.12
N ASP A 226 16.87 9.20 10.20
CA ASP A 226 16.40 10.57 10.15
C ASP A 226 17.57 11.57 10.04
N HIS A 227 17.26 12.86 9.83
CA HIS A 227 18.27 13.92 9.68
C HIS A 227 19.16 14.14 10.92
N LYS A 228 18.86 13.48 12.06
CA LYS A 228 19.64 13.53 13.30
C LYS A 228 20.41 12.22 13.56
N GLY A 229 20.34 11.26 12.63
CA GLY A 229 20.98 9.96 12.78
C GLY A 229 20.15 8.93 13.57
N ASN A 230 18.90 9.23 13.91
CA ASN A 230 18.06 8.26 14.62
C ASN A 230 17.45 7.25 13.65
N HIS A 231 17.56 5.97 14.01
CA HIS A 231 16.90 4.87 13.33
C HIS A 231 15.48 4.63 13.89
N SER A 232 14.73 3.73 13.27
CA SER A 232 13.37 3.36 13.70
C SER A 232 13.33 2.97 15.18
N ASN A 233 14.29 2.17 15.68
CA ASN A 233 14.40 1.80 17.10
C ASN A 233 14.44 3.01 18.03
N ASP A 234 15.25 4.00 17.69
CA ASP A 234 15.43 5.20 18.53
C ASP A 234 14.14 6.01 18.59
N ARG A 235 13.44 6.12 17.45
CA ARG A 235 12.15 6.81 17.34
C ARG A 235 11.05 6.09 18.13
N LEU A 236 11.00 4.74 18.09
CA LEU A 236 10.06 3.94 18.87
C LEU A 236 10.32 4.13 20.37
N THR A 237 11.58 4.01 20.80
CA THR A 237 11.98 4.19 22.19
C THR A 237 11.66 5.59 22.71
N ALA A 238 12.00 6.64 21.95
CA ALA A 238 11.69 8.02 22.29
C ALA A 238 10.17 8.28 22.35
N GLY A 239 9.38 7.56 21.56
CA GLY A 239 7.91 7.58 21.57
C GLY A 239 7.28 6.73 22.68
N GLY A 240 8.07 6.10 23.56
CA GLY A 240 7.58 5.28 24.66
C GLY A 240 7.05 3.89 24.25
N VAL A 241 7.38 3.42 23.04
CA VAL A 241 7.00 2.09 22.58
C VAL A 241 7.96 1.04 23.10
N ASN A 242 7.50 0.23 24.05
CA ASN A 242 8.27 -0.93 24.52
C ASN A 242 8.21 -2.03 23.47
N HIS A 243 9.37 -2.53 23.04
CA HIS A 243 9.44 -3.54 21.98
C HIS A 243 10.65 -4.47 22.13
N TYR A 244 10.49 -5.74 21.72
CA TYR A 244 11.56 -6.72 21.55
C TYR A 244 12.01 -6.84 20.08
N TRP A 245 11.04 -6.84 19.18
CA TRP A 245 11.27 -6.84 17.74
C TRP A 245 10.73 -5.55 17.16
N TYR A 246 11.42 -5.04 16.16
CA TYR A 246 10.96 -3.89 15.39
C TYR A 246 11.37 -4.00 13.94
N GLY A 247 10.64 -3.31 13.08
CA GLY A 247 10.92 -3.19 11.66
C GLY A 247 10.21 -1.97 11.09
N GLU A 248 10.70 -1.49 9.96
CA GLU A 248 10.13 -0.34 9.29
C GLU A 248 10.12 -0.55 7.79
N ASN A 249 9.01 -0.18 7.17
CA ASN A 249 8.90 0.01 5.74
C ASN A 249 8.60 1.47 5.45
N ILE A 250 9.22 2.03 4.41
CA ILE A 250 8.91 3.38 3.93
C ILE A 250 8.57 3.35 2.45
N ALA A 251 7.64 4.21 2.04
CA ALA A 251 7.24 4.36 0.64
C ALA A 251 6.89 5.82 0.32
N HIS A 252 7.09 6.25 -0.92
CA HIS A 252 6.65 7.56 -1.38
C HIS A 252 6.42 7.58 -2.89
N GLY A 253 5.61 8.53 -3.34
CA GLY A 253 5.40 8.79 -4.77
C GLY A 253 4.28 7.95 -5.41
N GLN A 254 3.77 6.92 -4.72
CA GLN A 254 2.56 6.21 -5.15
C GLN A 254 1.32 7.06 -4.87
N PRO A 255 0.25 6.96 -5.70
CA PRO A 255 -0.93 7.82 -5.56
C PRO A 255 -1.76 7.53 -4.30
N ASN A 256 -1.74 6.30 -3.82
CA ASN A 256 -2.51 5.86 -2.66
C ASN A 256 -1.89 4.61 -2.00
N SER A 257 -2.52 4.13 -0.92
CA SER A 257 -2.04 2.98 -0.14
C SER A 257 -2.08 1.66 -0.91
N ILE A 258 -2.98 1.49 -1.89
CA ILE A 258 -3.01 0.28 -2.73
C ILE A 258 -1.72 0.18 -3.54
N PHE A 259 -1.37 1.21 -4.31
CA PHE A 259 -0.14 1.23 -5.10
C PHE A 259 1.13 1.16 -4.23
N ALA A 260 1.12 1.83 -3.07
CA ALA A 260 2.25 1.78 -2.13
C ALA A 260 2.43 0.36 -1.55
N HIS A 261 1.36 -0.28 -1.11
CA HIS A 261 1.37 -1.65 -0.59
C HIS A 261 1.84 -2.65 -1.65
N GLU A 262 1.34 -2.58 -2.89
CA GLU A 262 1.74 -3.44 -3.99
C GLU A 262 3.25 -3.31 -4.30
N ALA A 263 3.79 -2.09 -4.23
CA ALA A 263 5.22 -1.84 -4.38
C ALA A 263 6.03 -2.43 -3.21
N LEU A 264 5.57 -2.27 -1.97
CA LEU A 264 6.20 -2.85 -0.79
C LEU A 264 6.22 -4.39 -0.86
N MET A 265 5.13 -5.02 -1.31
CA MET A 265 5.05 -6.47 -1.46
C MET A 265 5.95 -7.03 -2.56
N ASN A 266 6.25 -6.26 -3.60
CA ASN A 266 7.20 -6.65 -4.64
C ASN A 266 8.66 -6.41 -4.27
N SER A 267 8.93 -5.60 -3.25
CA SER A 267 10.28 -5.42 -2.69
C SER A 267 10.58 -6.51 -1.65
N LYS A 268 11.62 -7.32 -1.89
CA LYS A 268 11.98 -8.46 -1.03
C LYS A 268 12.13 -8.08 0.46
N GLY A 269 12.84 -6.99 0.75
CA GLY A 269 13.08 -6.53 2.12
C GLY A 269 11.80 -6.10 2.83
N HIS A 270 10.96 -5.30 2.17
CA HIS A 270 9.70 -4.82 2.71
C HIS A 270 8.69 -5.96 2.90
N ARG A 271 8.61 -6.90 1.94
CA ARG A 271 7.77 -8.11 2.04
C ARG A 271 8.14 -8.95 3.26
N ILE A 272 9.44 -9.11 3.54
CA ILE A 272 9.91 -9.85 4.72
C ILE A 272 9.38 -9.22 6.02
N ASN A 273 9.39 -7.90 6.14
CA ASN A 273 8.83 -7.22 7.30
C ASN A 273 7.31 -7.42 7.39
N ILE A 274 6.58 -7.28 6.28
CA ILE A 274 5.12 -7.49 6.26
C ILE A 274 4.76 -8.90 6.73
N LEU A 275 5.50 -9.90 6.28
CA LEU A 275 5.21 -11.33 6.55
C LEU A 275 5.98 -11.90 7.75
N ARG A 276 6.63 -11.07 8.54
CA ARG A 276 7.39 -11.53 9.70
C ARG A 276 6.45 -11.99 10.82
N LYS A 277 6.62 -13.25 11.25
CA LYS A 277 5.74 -13.89 12.26
C LYS A 277 5.93 -13.33 13.67
N GLU A 278 7.13 -12.80 13.99
CA GLU A 278 7.47 -12.25 15.29
C GLU A 278 6.76 -10.91 15.58
N PHE A 279 6.32 -10.20 14.55
CA PHE A 279 5.58 -8.95 14.74
C PHE A 279 4.15 -9.22 15.18
N THR A 280 3.69 -8.41 16.14
CA THR A 280 2.34 -8.48 16.72
C THR A 280 1.56 -7.17 16.57
N HIS A 281 2.25 -6.06 16.37
CA HIS A 281 1.66 -4.72 16.30
C HIS A 281 2.16 -3.97 15.05
N ILE A 282 1.34 -3.04 14.61
CA ILE A 282 1.61 -2.15 13.49
C ILE A 282 1.08 -0.76 13.78
N PHE A 283 1.79 0.27 13.33
CA PHE A 283 1.26 1.62 13.19
C PHE A 283 1.80 2.28 11.93
N VAL A 284 1.04 3.22 11.39
CA VAL A 284 1.31 3.85 10.09
C VAL A 284 1.22 5.35 10.23
N GLY A 285 2.13 6.07 9.59
CA GLY A 285 2.09 7.52 9.49
C GLY A 285 2.21 7.99 8.06
N VAL A 286 1.25 8.80 7.63
CA VAL A 286 1.24 9.42 6.29
C VAL A 286 1.38 10.92 6.43
N CYS A 287 2.29 11.50 5.63
CA CYS A 287 2.42 12.94 5.42
C CYS A 287 2.45 13.23 3.92
N PHE A 288 2.06 14.44 3.55
CA PHE A 288 1.98 14.85 2.14
C PHE A 288 2.98 15.95 1.83
N LYS A 289 3.62 15.85 0.68
CA LYS A 289 4.36 16.94 0.07
C LYS A 289 3.40 18.03 -0.44
N ASP A 290 3.89 19.22 -0.77
CA ASP A 290 3.05 20.34 -1.27
C ASP A 290 2.23 19.99 -2.51
N ASN A 291 2.75 19.10 -3.36
CA ASN A 291 2.03 18.62 -4.55
C ASN A 291 1.02 17.49 -4.25
N GLY A 292 0.81 17.13 -2.99
CA GLY A 292 -0.08 16.06 -2.54
C GLY A 292 0.54 14.66 -2.52
N ALA A 293 1.81 14.50 -2.90
CA ALA A 293 2.48 13.19 -2.90
C ALA A 293 2.60 12.63 -1.47
N PRO A 294 2.05 11.45 -1.19
CA PRO A 294 2.12 10.85 0.13
C PRO A 294 3.49 10.22 0.39
N TYR A 295 3.95 10.35 1.63
CA TYR A 295 5.08 9.64 2.23
C TYR A 295 4.54 8.76 3.33
N TYR A 296 4.89 7.49 3.30
CA TYR A 296 4.46 6.46 4.25
C TYR A 296 5.63 6.02 5.11
N THR A 297 5.38 5.90 6.41
CA THR A 297 6.22 5.17 7.35
C THR A 297 5.34 4.12 8.02
N VAL A 298 5.71 2.85 7.87
CA VAL A 298 4.99 1.71 8.43
C VAL A 298 5.92 1.05 9.43
N ASN A 299 5.57 1.10 10.71
CA ASN A 299 6.35 0.49 11.77
C ASN A 299 5.68 -0.78 12.28
N PHE A 300 6.50 -1.81 12.43
CA PHE A 300 6.14 -3.12 12.98
C PHE A 300 6.88 -3.33 14.29
N TYR A 301 6.23 -3.96 15.27
CA TYR A 301 6.91 -4.31 16.52
C TYR A 301 6.22 -5.46 17.25
N SER A 302 6.91 -6.01 18.27
CA SER A 302 6.33 -6.91 19.28
C SER A 302 6.65 -6.43 20.67
N LYS A 303 5.72 -6.61 21.57
CA LYS A 303 5.90 -6.40 23.02
C LYS A 303 6.44 -7.65 23.68
#